data_9d786e2034e43cbb9db7d645e925a4d3
#
_entry.id   9d786e2034e43cbb9db7d645e925a4d3
#
_cell.length_a   1.000
_cell.length_b   1.000
_cell.length_c   1.000
_cell.angle_alpha   90.00
_cell.angle_beta   90.00
_cell.angle_gamma   90.00
#
_symmetry.space_group_name_H-M   'P 1'
#
loop_
_entity.id
_entity.type
_entity.pdbx_description
1 polymer ?
#
loop_
_entity_poly.entity_id
_entity_poly.type
_entity_poly.pdbx_seq_one_letter_code
_entity_poly.pdbx_strand_id
1 'polypeptide(L)'
;MDLLFILLFFVTVFTLLAALISAIRGRRARALKRLRTLGITLGTYMVVVAVTSLISERQVMAMDEADCSDDWCVAVTAITPTSIGDDDVYEVRFRIFSRAVRITQSKRFVVSYMLGGDGNRYDAQPSQGERGFDTELGPGEVVVTPRFFRVPSGVTGLGVVVGREGGLRFPRCCIIGLGPFFKPPIWYPS
;
A
#
# COMPACT_ATOMS: atom_id res chain seq x y z
N MET A 1 7.63 2.47 11.04
CA MET A 1 7.21 3.90 11.01
C MET A 1 8.42 4.76 10.73
N ASP A 2 8.27 5.75 9.89
CA ASP A 2 9.37 6.61 9.49
C ASP A 2 9.68 7.60 10.63
N LEU A 3 10.86 7.47 11.23
CA LEU A 3 11.34 8.27 12.36
C LEU A 3 11.34 9.77 12.01
N LEU A 4 11.61 10.07 10.75
CA LEU A 4 11.62 11.43 10.21
C LEU A 4 10.20 12.05 10.19
N PHE A 5 9.18 11.27 9.86
CA PHE A 5 7.79 11.74 9.91
C PHE A 5 7.36 12.05 11.35
N ILE A 6 7.73 11.20 12.32
CA ILE A 6 7.43 11.42 13.74
C ILE A 6 8.11 12.70 14.23
N LEU A 7 9.40 12.88 13.90
CA LEU A 7 10.14 14.08 14.26
C LEU A 7 9.50 15.35 13.66
N LEU A 8 9.13 15.30 12.39
CA LEU A 8 8.47 16.41 11.70
C LEU A 8 7.14 16.76 12.34
N PHE A 9 6.37 15.75 12.77
CA PHE A 9 5.11 15.94 13.48
C PHE A 9 5.33 16.73 14.78
N PHE A 10 6.29 16.31 15.62
CA PHE A 10 6.60 17.03 16.86
C PHE A 10 7.08 18.45 16.60
N VAL A 11 8.00 18.66 15.64
CA VAL A 11 8.47 20.00 15.25
C VAL A 11 7.30 20.87 14.82
N THR A 12 6.35 20.33 14.06
CA THR A 12 5.14 21.06 13.63
C THR A 12 4.29 21.50 14.83
N VAL A 13 3.99 20.57 15.73
CA VAL A 13 3.18 20.87 16.93
C VAL A 13 3.84 21.93 17.80
N PHE A 14 5.13 21.77 18.12
CA PHE A 14 5.86 22.75 18.94
C PHE A 14 5.96 24.13 18.27
N THR A 15 6.17 24.16 16.95
CA THR A 15 6.24 25.44 16.22
C THR A 15 4.91 26.15 16.19
N LEU A 16 3.79 25.42 16.00
CA LEU A 16 2.45 25.99 16.06
C LEU A 16 2.13 26.54 17.45
N LEU A 17 2.44 25.80 18.51
CA LEU A 17 2.26 26.27 19.88
C LEU A 17 3.08 27.54 20.16
N ALA A 18 4.35 27.56 19.73
CA ALA A 18 5.23 28.72 19.90
C ALA A 18 4.77 29.93 19.05
N ALA A 19 4.17 29.69 17.88
CA ALA A 19 3.57 30.74 17.06
C ALA A 19 2.31 31.33 17.74
N LEU A 20 1.45 30.46 18.27
CA LEU A 20 0.23 30.84 18.99
C LEU A 20 0.58 31.70 20.23
N ILE A 21 1.50 31.27 21.07
CA ILE A 21 1.98 32.02 22.24
C ILE A 21 2.54 33.39 21.82
N SER A 22 3.29 33.45 20.70
CA SER A 22 3.84 34.70 20.18
C SER A 22 2.75 35.63 19.67
N ALA A 23 1.69 35.11 19.08
CA ALA A 23 0.53 35.88 18.63
C ALA A 23 -0.24 36.46 19.80
N ILE A 24 -0.53 35.66 20.84
CA ILE A 24 -1.22 36.11 22.07
C ILE A 24 -0.42 37.23 22.77
N ARG A 25 0.90 37.15 22.77
CA ARG A 25 1.78 38.19 23.34
C ARG A 25 1.94 39.44 22.44
N GLY A 26 1.13 39.59 21.41
CA GLY A 26 1.16 40.72 20.49
C GLY A 26 2.34 40.76 19.50
N ARG A 27 3.18 39.72 19.46
CA ARG A 27 4.37 39.65 18.62
C ARG A 27 4.07 39.02 17.25
N ARG A 28 3.10 39.58 16.51
CA ARG A 28 2.56 39.05 15.25
C ARG A 28 3.64 38.79 14.19
N ALA A 29 4.64 39.66 14.04
CA ALA A 29 5.70 39.52 13.08
C ALA A 29 6.54 38.25 13.33
N ARG A 30 6.81 37.91 14.60
CA ARG A 30 7.52 36.66 14.97
C ARG A 30 6.67 35.41 14.71
N ALA A 31 5.39 35.48 15.01
CA ALA A 31 4.46 34.37 14.71
C ALA A 31 4.42 34.08 13.21
N LEU A 32 4.27 35.14 12.39
CA LEU A 32 4.24 35.00 10.94
C LEU A 32 5.55 34.43 10.36
N LYS A 33 6.71 34.89 10.85
CA LYS A 33 8.02 34.33 10.45
C LYS A 33 8.11 32.85 10.74
N ARG A 34 7.69 32.37 11.93
CA ARG A 34 7.68 30.95 12.31
C ARG A 34 6.76 30.13 11.42
N LEU A 35 5.54 30.61 11.15
CA LEU A 35 4.60 29.94 10.26
C LEU A 35 5.14 29.83 8.83
N ARG A 36 5.76 30.90 8.32
CA ARG A 36 6.39 30.87 6.99
C ARG A 36 7.53 29.82 6.92
N THR A 37 8.40 29.79 7.92
CA THR A 37 9.46 28.77 7.97
C THR A 37 8.88 27.35 8.03
N LEU A 38 7.86 27.13 8.88
CA LEU A 38 7.18 25.85 8.96
C LEU A 38 6.54 25.45 7.63
N GLY A 39 5.87 26.38 6.96
CA GLY A 39 5.26 26.14 5.65
C GLY A 39 6.30 25.74 4.59
N ILE A 40 7.46 26.40 4.56
CA ILE A 40 8.55 26.04 3.65
C ILE A 40 9.07 24.62 3.98
N THR A 41 9.33 24.31 5.26
CA THR A 41 9.82 23.00 5.68
C THR A 41 8.86 21.88 5.30
N LEU A 42 7.56 22.05 5.60
CA LEU A 42 6.53 21.08 5.23
C LEU A 42 6.40 20.93 3.72
N GLY A 43 6.41 22.06 2.99
CA GLY A 43 6.37 22.04 1.52
C GLY A 43 7.54 21.29 0.91
N THR A 44 8.77 21.56 1.38
CA THR A 44 9.98 20.84 0.93
C THR A 44 9.88 19.35 1.24
N TYR A 45 9.42 18.98 2.44
CA TYR A 45 9.21 17.58 2.80
C TYR A 45 8.22 16.87 1.86
N MET A 46 7.08 17.50 1.58
CA MET A 46 6.07 16.94 0.67
C MET A 46 6.59 16.78 -0.76
N VAL A 47 7.41 17.72 -1.24
CA VAL A 47 8.08 17.59 -2.54
C VAL A 47 9.02 16.39 -2.55
N VAL A 48 9.84 16.21 -1.51
CA VAL A 48 10.73 15.04 -1.41
C VAL A 48 9.93 13.74 -1.38
N VAL A 49 8.84 13.65 -0.61
CA VAL A 49 7.96 12.48 -0.57
C VAL A 49 7.35 12.19 -1.95
N ALA A 50 6.89 13.21 -2.66
CA ALA A 50 6.31 13.05 -3.99
C ALA A 50 7.35 12.57 -5.00
N VAL A 51 8.53 13.20 -5.04
CA VAL A 51 9.61 12.84 -5.96
C VAL A 51 10.11 11.43 -5.70
N THR A 52 10.39 11.07 -4.44
CA THR A 52 10.83 9.70 -4.09
C THR A 52 9.78 8.66 -4.46
N SER A 53 8.49 8.96 -4.27
CA SER A 53 7.40 8.07 -4.66
C SER A 53 7.30 7.89 -6.18
N LEU A 54 7.57 8.93 -6.97
CA LEU A 54 7.54 8.87 -8.43
C LEU A 54 8.70 8.03 -9.01
N ILE A 55 9.92 8.21 -8.47
CA ILE A 55 11.11 7.49 -8.94
C ILE A 55 11.23 6.09 -8.34
N SER A 56 10.47 5.76 -7.30
CA SER A 56 10.47 4.40 -6.75
C SER A 56 9.99 3.40 -7.79
N GLU A 57 10.83 2.44 -8.11
CA GLU A 57 10.47 1.31 -8.97
C GLU A 57 9.49 0.39 -8.25
N ARG A 58 8.65 -0.29 -9.03
CA ARG A 58 7.77 -1.32 -8.49
C ARG A 58 8.60 -2.51 -8.04
N GLN A 59 8.41 -2.95 -6.82
CA GLN A 59 9.07 -4.14 -6.30
C GLN A 59 8.50 -5.38 -7.00
N VAL A 60 9.39 -6.17 -7.61
CA VAL A 60 9.04 -7.47 -8.17
C VAL A 60 9.32 -8.52 -7.10
N MET A 61 8.29 -9.29 -6.79
CA MET A 61 8.34 -10.35 -5.78
C MET A 61 8.47 -11.71 -6.47
N ALA A 62 9.24 -12.59 -5.89
CA ALA A 62 9.28 -13.99 -6.33
C ALA A 62 8.00 -14.73 -5.89
N MET A 63 7.69 -15.86 -6.55
CA MET A 63 6.63 -16.75 -6.08
C MET A 63 6.97 -17.24 -4.67
N ASP A 64 5.94 -17.35 -3.82
CA ASP A 64 6.03 -17.63 -2.39
C ASP A 64 6.70 -16.54 -1.51
N GLU A 65 7.29 -15.51 -2.11
CA GLU A 65 7.78 -14.37 -1.36
C GLU A 65 6.62 -13.59 -0.77
N ALA A 66 6.70 -13.30 0.53
CA ALA A 66 5.61 -12.68 1.26
C ALA A 66 5.78 -11.16 1.36
N ASP A 67 4.76 -10.42 0.98
CA ASP A 67 4.59 -9.01 1.35
C ASP A 67 3.89 -8.92 2.71
N CYS A 68 4.57 -8.30 3.68
CA CYS A 68 4.07 -8.19 5.03
C CYS A 68 3.79 -6.71 5.38
N SER A 69 2.60 -6.47 5.87
CA SER A 69 2.21 -5.19 6.44
C SER A 69 1.90 -5.39 7.92
N ASP A 70 2.83 -4.98 8.77
CA ASP A 70 2.89 -5.35 10.18
C ASP A 70 3.02 -6.89 10.33
N ASP A 71 2.16 -7.52 11.12
CA ASP A 71 2.15 -8.97 11.33
C ASP A 71 1.26 -9.73 10.34
N TRP A 72 0.57 -9.04 9.44
CA TRP A 72 -0.24 -9.63 8.40
C TRP A 72 0.56 -9.74 7.10
N CYS A 73 0.63 -10.93 6.56
CA CYS A 73 1.43 -11.23 5.36
C CYS A 73 0.58 -11.89 4.28
N VAL A 74 0.92 -11.63 3.03
CA VAL A 74 0.36 -12.29 1.85
C VAL A 74 1.46 -12.72 0.89
N ALA A 75 1.32 -13.90 0.31
CA ALA A 75 2.19 -14.40 -0.74
C ALA A 75 1.35 -14.99 -1.86
N VAL A 76 1.84 -14.89 -3.09
CA VAL A 76 1.29 -15.62 -4.24
C VAL A 76 2.03 -16.94 -4.37
N THR A 77 1.29 -18.06 -4.25
CA THR A 77 1.88 -19.41 -4.24
C THR A 77 1.78 -20.12 -5.58
N ALA A 78 0.75 -19.79 -6.38
CA ALA A 78 0.57 -20.37 -7.71
C ALA A 78 -0.22 -19.40 -8.61
N ILE A 79 0.10 -19.42 -9.90
CA ILE A 79 -0.67 -18.76 -10.96
C ILE A 79 -0.87 -19.82 -12.04
N THR A 80 -2.11 -20.28 -12.21
CA THR A 80 -2.44 -21.36 -13.17
C THR A 80 -3.36 -20.79 -14.25
N PRO A 81 -2.92 -20.70 -15.50
CA PRO A 81 -3.76 -20.29 -16.60
C PRO A 81 -4.68 -21.45 -17.03
N THR A 82 -5.92 -21.10 -17.37
CA THR A 82 -6.89 -22.03 -17.98
C THR A 82 -7.60 -21.26 -19.09
N SER A 83 -7.43 -21.68 -20.34
CA SER A 83 -8.09 -21.03 -21.48
C SER A 83 -9.54 -21.47 -21.56
N ILE A 84 -10.46 -20.50 -21.63
CA ILE A 84 -11.90 -20.73 -21.78
C ILE A 84 -12.44 -19.85 -22.91
N GLY A 85 -12.50 -20.39 -24.11
CA GLY A 85 -12.96 -19.66 -25.30
C GLY A 85 -11.97 -18.56 -25.71
N ASP A 86 -12.46 -17.34 -25.89
CA ASP A 86 -11.66 -16.19 -26.30
C ASP A 86 -10.95 -15.46 -25.13
N ASP A 87 -11.17 -15.92 -23.91
CA ASP A 87 -10.57 -15.37 -22.71
C ASP A 87 -9.69 -16.40 -21.99
N ASP A 88 -8.65 -15.94 -21.37
CA ASP A 88 -7.83 -16.72 -20.44
C ASP A 88 -8.29 -16.45 -19.00
N VAL A 89 -8.57 -17.52 -18.27
CA VAL A 89 -8.90 -17.45 -16.84
C VAL A 89 -7.67 -17.88 -16.03
N TYR A 90 -7.22 -17.04 -15.15
CA TYR A 90 -6.08 -17.31 -14.25
C TYR A 90 -6.60 -17.63 -12.86
N GLU A 91 -6.33 -18.83 -12.35
CA GLU A 91 -6.47 -19.15 -10.94
C GLU A 91 -5.18 -18.73 -10.22
N VAL A 92 -5.29 -17.79 -9.32
CA VAL A 92 -4.20 -17.33 -8.47
C VAL A 92 -4.44 -17.77 -7.04
N ARG A 93 -3.51 -18.50 -6.46
CA ARG A 93 -3.57 -18.94 -5.06
C ARG A 93 -2.78 -18.01 -4.18
N PHE A 94 -3.47 -17.43 -3.21
CA PHE A 94 -2.88 -16.56 -2.19
C PHE A 94 -2.75 -17.32 -0.87
N ARG A 95 -1.58 -17.26 -0.27
CA ARG A 95 -1.35 -17.68 1.10
C ARG A 95 -1.34 -16.44 1.98
N ILE A 96 -2.31 -16.33 2.86
CA ILE A 96 -2.45 -15.25 3.83
C ILE A 96 -2.10 -15.80 5.19
N PHE A 97 -1.25 -15.12 5.95
CA PHE A 97 -0.85 -15.63 7.26
C PHE A 97 -0.52 -14.51 8.23
N SER A 98 -0.65 -14.84 9.53
CA SER A 98 -0.35 -13.94 10.62
C SER A 98 0.99 -14.31 11.26
N ARG A 99 1.86 -13.31 11.46
CA ARG A 99 3.08 -13.40 12.28
C ARG A 99 2.85 -12.92 13.70
N ALA A 100 1.64 -12.48 14.03
CA ALA A 100 1.30 -12.05 15.38
C ALA A 100 1.50 -13.19 16.37
N VAL A 101 1.93 -12.85 17.58
CA VAL A 101 2.15 -13.82 18.67
C VAL A 101 0.96 -13.91 19.60
N ARG A 102 0.17 -12.82 19.73
CA ARG A 102 -0.86 -12.73 20.78
C ARG A 102 -2.19 -12.16 20.33
N ILE A 103 -2.24 -11.52 19.16
CA ILE A 103 -3.44 -10.79 18.69
C ILE A 103 -3.94 -11.35 17.39
N THR A 104 -5.24 -11.33 17.21
CA THR A 104 -5.89 -11.61 15.94
C THR A 104 -5.67 -10.44 14.98
N GLN A 105 -5.34 -10.75 13.74
CA GLN A 105 -5.08 -9.78 12.67
C GLN A 105 -6.16 -9.86 11.59
N SER A 106 -6.61 -8.73 11.10
CA SER A 106 -7.41 -8.65 9.88
C SER A 106 -7.02 -7.41 9.09
N LYS A 107 -7.08 -7.50 7.76
CA LYS A 107 -6.81 -6.37 6.87
C LYS A 107 -8.02 -6.07 6.01
N ARG A 108 -8.67 -4.95 6.27
CA ARG A 108 -9.78 -4.45 5.45
C ARG A 108 -9.27 -3.72 4.21
N PHE A 109 -10.08 -3.72 3.17
CA PHE A 109 -9.80 -3.02 1.90
C PHE A 109 -8.58 -3.52 1.13
N VAL A 110 -8.16 -4.76 1.36
CA VAL A 110 -7.16 -5.42 0.51
C VAL A 110 -7.86 -5.95 -0.72
N VAL A 111 -7.31 -5.63 -1.88
CA VAL A 111 -7.79 -6.08 -3.18
C VAL A 111 -6.64 -6.73 -3.95
N SER A 112 -6.98 -7.72 -4.76
CA SER A 112 -6.06 -8.31 -5.73
C SER A 112 -6.56 -8.04 -7.14
N TYR A 113 -5.64 -7.78 -8.04
CA TYR A 113 -5.91 -7.63 -9.46
C TYR A 113 -4.71 -8.09 -10.27
N MET A 114 -4.95 -8.46 -11.52
CA MET A 114 -3.87 -8.67 -12.47
C MET A 114 -3.60 -7.39 -13.24
N LEU A 115 -2.34 -7.15 -13.56
CA LEU A 115 -1.88 -6.03 -14.36
C LEU A 115 -1.20 -6.59 -15.61
N GLY A 116 -1.68 -6.19 -16.78
CA GLY A 116 -1.06 -6.53 -18.04
C GLY A 116 0.15 -5.65 -18.36
N GLY A 117 1.03 -6.11 -19.24
CA GLY A 117 2.12 -5.31 -19.78
C GLY A 117 1.66 -4.07 -20.56
N ASP A 118 0.41 -4.06 -21.00
CA ASP A 118 -0.31 -2.92 -21.60
C ASP A 118 -0.76 -1.87 -20.57
N GLY A 119 -0.61 -2.16 -19.27
CA GLY A 119 -1.02 -1.31 -18.17
C GLY A 119 -2.49 -1.45 -17.77
N ASN A 120 -3.25 -2.33 -18.42
CA ASN A 120 -4.64 -2.58 -18.07
C ASN A 120 -4.76 -3.41 -16.79
N ARG A 121 -5.79 -3.11 -16.00
CA ARG A 121 -6.11 -3.79 -14.75
C ARG A 121 -7.28 -4.76 -14.97
N TYR A 122 -7.11 -5.97 -14.46
CA TYR A 122 -8.12 -7.03 -14.47
C TYR A 122 -8.43 -7.42 -13.04
N ASP A 123 -9.64 -7.11 -12.59
CA ASP A 123 -10.07 -7.36 -11.21
C ASP A 123 -10.48 -8.83 -11.01
N ALA A 124 -10.36 -9.31 -9.77
CA ALA A 124 -10.79 -10.65 -9.41
C ALA A 124 -12.30 -10.82 -9.60
N GLN A 125 -12.71 -11.95 -10.17
CA GLN A 125 -14.12 -12.31 -10.26
C GLN A 125 -14.65 -12.69 -8.87
N PRO A 126 -15.87 -12.29 -8.51
CA PRO A 126 -16.52 -12.73 -7.29
C PRO A 126 -16.75 -14.25 -7.36
N SER A 127 -16.28 -14.98 -6.37
CA SER A 127 -16.49 -16.42 -6.25
C SER A 127 -17.23 -16.73 -4.95
N GLN A 128 -18.16 -17.67 -5.00
CA GLN A 128 -18.94 -18.08 -3.84
C GLN A 128 -18.10 -18.96 -2.91
N GLY A 129 -18.08 -18.64 -1.62
CA GLY A 129 -17.41 -19.45 -0.60
C GLY A 129 -15.91 -19.16 -0.40
N GLU A 130 -15.35 -18.19 -1.11
CA GLU A 130 -13.96 -17.78 -0.90
C GLU A 130 -13.80 -16.96 0.39
N ARG A 131 -12.75 -17.28 1.13
CA ARG A 131 -12.34 -16.43 2.26
C ARG A 131 -11.73 -15.13 1.73
N GLY A 132 -12.26 -14.00 2.19
CA GLY A 132 -11.75 -12.67 1.83
C GLY A 132 -10.36 -12.41 2.44
N PHE A 133 -9.67 -11.42 1.91
CA PHE A 133 -8.45 -10.89 2.54
C PHE A 133 -8.71 -10.24 3.90
N ASP A 134 -9.97 -9.94 4.21
CA ASP A 134 -10.47 -9.42 5.48
C ASP A 134 -10.75 -10.49 6.53
N THR A 135 -10.50 -11.76 6.20
CA THR A 135 -10.60 -12.87 7.17
C THR A 135 -9.73 -12.57 8.39
N GLU A 136 -10.32 -12.78 9.57
CA GLU A 136 -9.60 -12.70 10.83
C GLU A 136 -8.65 -13.89 10.95
N LEU A 137 -7.37 -13.60 11.22
CA LEU A 137 -6.32 -14.59 11.40
C LEU A 137 -5.82 -14.56 12.84
N GLY A 138 -5.91 -15.66 13.51
CA GLY A 138 -5.29 -15.85 14.82
C GLY A 138 -3.75 -15.86 14.73
N PRO A 139 -3.06 -15.86 15.89
CA PRO A 139 -1.61 -15.96 15.94
C PRO A 139 -1.09 -17.21 15.22
N GLY A 140 -0.20 -17.01 14.24
CA GLY A 140 0.39 -18.08 13.43
C GLY A 140 -0.58 -18.77 12.45
N GLU A 141 -1.82 -18.32 12.34
CA GLU A 141 -2.78 -18.90 11.41
C GLU A 141 -2.42 -18.61 9.96
N VAL A 142 -2.67 -19.62 9.10
CA VAL A 142 -2.43 -19.58 7.66
C VAL A 142 -3.73 -19.94 6.94
N VAL A 143 -4.09 -19.15 5.95
CA VAL A 143 -5.24 -19.40 5.06
C VAL A 143 -4.76 -19.35 3.61
N VAL A 144 -5.18 -20.33 2.82
CA VAL A 144 -4.98 -20.34 1.37
C VAL A 144 -6.33 -20.07 0.70
N THR A 145 -6.36 -19.07 -0.18
CA THR A 145 -7.58 -18.70 -0.90
C THR A 145 -7.27 -18.53 -2.39
N PRO A 146 -8.03 -19.17 -3.30
CA PRO A 146 -7.92 -18.94 -4.73
C PRO A 146 -8.64 -17.65 -5.11
N ARG A 147 -8.22 -17.03 -6.22
CA ARG A 147 -8.92 -15.95 -6.90
C ARG A 147 -8.85 -16.17 -8.38
N PHE A 148 -9.92 -15.83 -9.07
CA PHE A 148 -10.03 -16.03 -10.51
C PHE A 148 -10.04 -14.69 -11.22
N PHE A 149 -9.23 -14.58 -12.26
CA PHE A 149 -9.10 -13.38 -13.06
C PHE A 149 -9.38 -13.72 -14.52
N ARG A 150 -10.26 -12.98 -15.16
CA ARG A 150 -10.51 -13.12 -16.59
C ARG A 150 -9.73 -12.05 -17.34
N VAL A 151 -8.90 -12.47 -18.27
CA VAL A 151 -8.04 -11.63 -19.07
C VAL A 151 -8.27 -11.97 -20.54
N PRO A 152 -8.41 -10.98 -21.43
CA PRO A 152 -8.48 -11.24 -22.86
C PRO A 152 -7.27 -12.01 -23.36
N SER A 153 -7.47 -12.96 -24.26
CA SER A 153 -6.37 -13.72 -24.86
C SER A 153 -5.35 -12.84 -25.56
N GLY A 154 -4.08 -13.20 -25.44
CA GLY A 154 -2.98 -12.47 -26.07
C GLY A 154 -2.39 -11.33 -25.23
N VAL A 155 -2.87 -11.05 -24.04
CA VAL A 155 -2.24 -10.10 -23.12
C VAL A 155 -0.97 -10.73 -22.55
N THR A 156 0.18 -10.06 -22.74
CA THR A 156 1.48 -10.52 -22.25
C THR A 156 1.95 -9.69 -21.05
N GLY A 157 2.95 -10.18 -20.31
CA GLY A 157 3.53 -9.47 -19.18
C GLY A 157 2.56 -9.33 -18.01
N LEU A 158 1.68 -10.31 -17.83
CA LEU A 158 0.73 -10.36 -16.72
C LEU A 158 1.44 -10.55 -15.40
N GLY A 159 1.09 -9.72 -14.42
CA GLY A 159 1.55 -9.87 -13.05
C GLY A 159 0.41 -9.68 -12.06
N VAL A 160 0.50 -10.36 -10.93
CA VAL A 160 -0.48 -10.26 -9.84
C VAL A 160 -0.07 -9.16 -8.89
N VAL A 161 -0.99 -8.31 -8.54
CA VAL A 161 -0.79 -7.20 -7.61
C VAL A 161 -1.75 -7.36 -6.44
N VAL A 162 -1.22 -7.24 -5.23
CA VAL A 162 -2.02 -7.12 -4.01
C VAL A 162 -1.87 -5.70 -3.51
N GLY A 163 -2.97 -5.01 -3.40
CA GLY A 163 -3.00 -3.61 -3.02
C GLY A 163 -4.10 -3.31 -2.01
N ARG A 164 -4.31 -2.05 -1.73
CA ARG A 164 -5.45 -1.59 -0.95
C ARG A 164 -6.38 -0.74 -1.80
N GLU A 165 -7.65 -1.01 -1.68
CA GLU A 165 -8.68 -0.14 -2.23
C GLU A 165 -8.81 1.15 -1.41
N GLY A 166 -8.86 2.27 -2.11
CA GLY A 166 -9.05 3.58 -1.48
C GLY A 166 -7.76 4.37 -1.28
N GLY A 167 -7.61 5.32 -2.13
CA GLY A 167 -6.71 6.46 -2.27
C GLY A 167 -5.76 6.85 -1.13
N LEU A 168 -5.22 8.03 -1.26
CA LEU A 168 -4.36 8.73 -0.30
C LEU A 168 -4.96 8.75 1.11
N ARG A 169 -4.60 7.80 1.96
CA ARG A 169 -4.99 7.82 3.38
C ARG A 169 -3.82 8.28 4.23
N PHE A 170 -4.05 9.34 5.01
CA PHE A 170 -3.15 9.74 6.08
C PHE A 170 -2.91 8.58 7.08
N PRO A 171 -1.67 8.29 7.53
CA PRO A 171 -0.43 9.04 7.27
C PRO A 171 0.40 8.54 6.07
N ARG A 172 -0.01 7.50 5.36
CA ARG A 172 0.77 6.87 4.28
C ARG A 172 1.17 7.80 3.14
N CYS A 173 0.29 8.76 2.79
CA CYS A 173 0.61 9.77 1.77
C CYS A 173 1.85 10.60 2.08
N CYS A 174 2.25 10.64 3.34
CA CYS A 174 3.27 11.54 3.84
C CYS A 174 4.53 10.81 4.32
N ILE A 175 4.63 9.48 4.09
CA ILE A 175 5.80 8.66 4.44
C ILE A 175 6.68 8.48 3.21
N ILE A 176 7.98 8.69 3.35
CA ILE A 176 8.96 8.49 2.27
C ILE A 176 8.92 7.02 1.84
N GLY A 177 8.80 6.77 0.53
CA GLY A 177 8.67 5.43 -0.05
C GLY A 177 7.24 4.88 -0.09
N LEU A 178 6.27 5.49 0.61
CA LEU A 178 4.85 5.13 0.57
C LEU A 178 3.97 6.29 0.09
N GLY A 179 4.54 7.29 -0.57
CA GLY A 179 3.88 8.51 -0.99
C GLY A 179 2.71 8.31 -1.97
N PRO A 180 2.16 9.40 -2.52
CA PRO A 180 0.93 9.38 -3.33
C PRO A 180 1.03 8.52 -4.61
N PHE A 181 2.24 8.27 -5.09
CA PHE A 181 2.51 7.48 -6.30
C PHE A 181 3.09 6.10 -5.99
N PHE A 182 2.90 5.60 -4.77
CA PHE A 182 3.37 4.28 -4.37
C PHE A 182 2.80 3.20 -5.28
N LYS A 183 3.70 2.37 -5.83
CA LYS A 183 3.36 1.23 -6.68
C LYS A 183 3.41 -0.04 -5.80
N PRO A 184 2.28 -0.73 -5.59
CA PRO A 184 2.27 -1.97 -4.83
C PRO A 184 3.14 -3.04 -5.50
N PRO A 185 3.67 -4.02 -4.74
CA PRO A 185 4.49 -5.10 -5.28
C PRO A 185 3.72 -5.93 -6.30
N ILE A 186 4.46 -6.60 -7.18
CA ILE A 186 3.92 -7.42 -8.26
C ILE A 186 4.63 -8.78 -8.30
N TRP A 187 3.86 -9.85 -8.47
CA TRP A 187 4.34 -11.22 -8.68
C TRP A 187 4.10 -11.61 -10.13
N TYR A 188 5.12 -12.10 -10.80
CA TYR A 188 5.01 -12.64 -12.15
C TYR A 188 4.95 -14.17 -12.13
N PRO A 189 4.18 -14.79 -13.05
CA PRO A 189 4.26 -16.23 -13.25
C PRO A 189 5.68 -16.61 -13.66
N SER A 190 6.21 -17.68 -13.06
CA SER A 190 7.51 -18.27 -13.38
C SER A 190 7.47 -19.05 -14.69
#